data_ab67d167e57cbdf417470b3f10ccdc79
#
_entry.id   ab67d167e57cbdf417470b3f10ccdc79
#
_cell.length_a   1.000
_cell.length_b   1.000
_cell.length_c   1.000
_cell.angle_alpha   90.00
_cell.angle_beta   90.00
_cell.angle_gamma   90.00
#
_symmetry.space_group_name_H-M   'P 1'
#
loop_
_entity.id
_entity.type
_entity.pdbx_description
1 polymer ?
#
loop_
_entity_poly.entity_id
_entity_poly.type
_entity_poly.pdbx_seq_one_letter_code
_entity_poly.pdbx_strand_id
1 'polypeptide(L)'
;MPLFDSFAISASGMTSNRLWLDLITNNIVNINTAGKPGDPNLQPYRRQVPVFSELLEATTNSVPGKERYRRMGVHVPRITEDPASPRLVHDPSHPYADEKGYVAYPNINIANEMVNMITATRAYEASVTAINSAKSMAMKALEIGRG
;
A
#
# COMPACT_ATOMS: atom_id res chain seq x y z
N MET A 1 -21.04 12.54 13.01
CA MET A 1 -21.15 13.84 12.30
C MET A 1 -20.51 13.67 10.93
N PRO A 2 -21.22 13.86 9.81
CA PRO A 2 -20.72 13.47 8.47
C PRO A 2 -19.44 14.20 8.04
N LEU A 3 -19.18 15.40 8.57
CA LEU A 3 -17.99 16.17 8.19
C LEU A 3 -16.71 15.56 8.78
N PHE A 4 -16.71 15.20 10.05
CA PHE A 4 -15.54 14.56 10.69
C PHE A 4 -15.26 13.16 10.12
N ASP A 5 -16.31 12.47 9.65
CA ASP A 5 -16.16 11.19 8.99
C ASP A 5 -15.42 11.31 7.67
N SER A 6 -15.70 12.37 6.89
CA SER A 6 -14.99 12.62 5.63
C SER A 6 -13.49 12.89 5.85
N PHE A 7 -13.14 13.59 6.95
CA PHE A 7 -11.74 13.78 7.34
C PHE A 7 -11.08 12.44 7.71
N ALA A 8 -11.74 11.62 8.55
CA ALA A 8 -11.21 10.33 8.97
C ALA A 8 -10.99 9.38 7.79
N ILE A 9 -11.98 9.29 6.88
CA ILE A 9 -11.92 8.47 5.67
C ILE A 9 -10.77 8.93 4.76
N SER A 10 -10.65 10.23 4.48
CA SER A 10 -9.59 10.76 3.63
C SER A 10 -8.20 10.60 4.27
N ALA A 11 -8.09 10.77 5.60
CA ALA A 11 -6.85 10.56 6.34
C ALA A 11 -6.41 9.09 6.29
N SER A 12 -7.35 8.15 6.42
CA SER A 12 -7.07 6.71 6.28
C SER A 12 -6.56 6.36 4.88
N GLY A 13 -7.15 6.98 3.84
CA GLY A 13 -6.71 6.85 2.46
C GLY A 13 -5.28 7.36 2.26
N MET A 14 -4.95 8.54 2.81
CA MET A 14 -3.59 9.08 2.74
C MET A 14 -2.57 8.16 3.41
N THR A 15 -2.85 7.68 4.62
CA THR A 15 -1.94 6.81 5.36
C THR A 15 -1.69 5.50 4.62
N SER A 16 -2.73 4.88 4.09
CA SER A 16 -2.65 3.63 3.35
C SER A 16 -1.90 3.77 2.02
N ASN A 17 -2.15 4.87 1.28
CA ASN A 17 -1.44 5.14 0.02
C ASN A 17 0.03 5.51 0.26
N ARG A 18 0.36 6.20 1.36
CA ARG A 18 1.76 6.47 1.74
C ARG A 18 2.50 5.18 2.02
N LEU A 19 1.91 4.27 2.80
CA LEU A 19 2.51 2.95 3.03
C LEU A 19 2.73 2.19 1.72
N TRP A 20 1.78 2.27 0.79
CA TRP A 20 1.96 1.66 -0.52
C TRP A 20 3.12 2.27 -1.30
N LEU A 21 3.28 3.60 -1.29
CA LEU A 21 4.44 4.28 -1.92
C LEU A 21 5.77 3.83 -1.30
N ASP A 22 5.83 3.69 0.03
CA ASP A 22 7.02 3.22 0.74
C ASP A 22 7.38 1.78 0.33
N LEU A 23 6.38 0.89 0.18
CA LEU A 23 6.60 -0.48 -0.28
C LEU A 23 7.06 -0.54 -1.75
N ILE A 24 6.47 0.26 -2.64
CA ILE A 24 6.90 0.37 -4.04
C ILE A 24 8.36 0.83 -4.11
N THR A 25 8.73 1.84 -3.32
CA THR A 25 10.10 2.34 -3.25
C THR A 25 11.06 1.25 -2.79
N ASN A 26 10.70 0.50 -1.74
CA ASN A 26 11.48 -0.63 -1.26
C ASN A 26 11.63 -1.73 -2.32
N ASN A 27 10.58 -2.04 -3.08
CA ASN A 27 10.63 -3.00 -4.17
C ASN A 27 11.60 -2.56 -5.27
N ILE A 28 11.57 -1.27 -5.66
CA ILE A 28 12.46 -0.72 -6.70
C ILE A 28 13.92 -0.73 -6.23
N VAL A 29 14.20 -0.29 -5.01
CA VAL A 29 15.56 -0.23 -4.47
C VAL A 29 16.19 -1.62 -4.37
N ASN A 30 15.38 -2.63 -4.03
CA ASN A 30 15.84 -4.00 -3.83
C ASN A 30 15.78 -4.90 -5.08
N ILE A 31 15.51 -4.35 -6.26
CA ILE A 31 15.37 -5.14 -7.50
C ILE A 31 16.63 -5.94 -7.89
N ASN A 32 17.80 -5.45 -7.47
CA ASN A 32 19.10 -6.07 -7.76
C ASN A 32 19.65 -6.88 -6.59
N THR A 33 18.86 -7.16 -5.57
CA THR A 33 19.30 -7.95 -4.42
C THR A 33 19.45 -9.41 -4.82
N ALA A 34 20.69 -9.85 -5.04
CA ALA A 34 20.98 -11.22 -5.47
C ALA A 34 20.86 -12.22 -4.31
N GLY A 35 20.44 -13.44 -4.63
CA GLY A 35 20.39 -14.57 -3.73
C GLY A 35 20.88 -15.85 -4.40
N LYS A 36 21.16 -16.87 -3.58
CA LYS A 36 21.58 -18.19 -4.08
C LYS A 36 20.37 -19.08 -4.28
N PRO A 37 20.14 -19.62 -5.48
CA PRO A 37 19.04 -20.55 -5.73
C PRO A 37 19.11 -21.77 -4.80
N GLY A 38 18.00 -22.08 -4.13
CA GLY A 38 17.90 -23.27 -3.26
C GLY A 38 18.47 -23.13 -1.86
N ASP A 39 19.10 -22.01 -1.50
CA ASP A 39 19.58 -21.75 -0.13
C ASP A 39 18.54 -20.93 0.65
N PRO A 40 17.96 -21.49 1.73
CA PRO A 40 16.97 -20.77 2.54
C PRO A 40 17.54 -19.55 3.25
N ASN A 41 18.86 -19.48 3.50
CA ASN A 41 19.50 -18.36 4.20
C ASN A 41 19.95 -17.21 3.26
N LEU A 42 20.03 -17.47 1.96
CA LEU A 42 20.51 -16.54 0.94
C LEU A 42 19.44 -16.30 -0.13
N GLN A 43 18.19 -16.10 0.30
CA GLN A 43 17.10 -15.82 -0.63
C GLN A 43 17.17 -14.36 -1.12
N PRO A 44 16.84 -14.11 -2.41
CA PRO A 44 16.71 -12.76 -2.91
C PRO A 44 15.51 -12.06 -2.23
N TYR A 45 15.50 -10.72 -2.26
CA TYR A 45 14.37 -9.94 -1.80
C TYR A 45 13.09 -10.40 -2.51
N ARG A 46 11.96 -10.44 -1.78
CA ARG A 46 10.64 -10.73 -2.34
C ARG A 46 9.82 -9.46 -2.41
N ARG A 47 9.15 -9.26 -3.53
CA ARG A 47 8.25 -8.15 -3.76
C ARG A 47 7.20 -8.06 -2.67
N GLN A 48 7.07 -6.92 -2.02
CA GLN A 48 6.09 -6.66 -0.97
C GLN A 48 4.87 -5.94 -1.55
N VAL A 49 3.68 -6.42 -1.18
CA VAL A 49 2.39 -5.89 -1.65
C VAL A 49 1.48 -5.64 -0.46
N PRO A 50 0.88 -4.44 -0.31
CA PRO A 50 -0.08 -4.18 0.74
C PRO A 50 -1.42 -4.84 0.41
N VAL A 51 -2.06 -5.41 1.42
CA VAL A 51 -3.45 -5.89 1.32
C VAL A 51 -4.35 -4.81 1.89
N PHE A 52 -5.16 -4.17 1.04
CA PHE A 52 -6.13 -3.18 1.46
C PHE A 52 -7.40 -3.85 1.99
N SER A 53 -7.93 -3.33 3.07
CA SER A 53 -9.19 -3.76 3.65
C SER A 53 -10.03 -2.56 4.07
N GLU A 54 -11.33 -2.70 3.96
CA GLU A 54 -12.29 -1.72 4.43
C GLU A 54 -12.27 -1.66 5.97
N LEU A 55 -12.25 -0.45 6.53
CA LEU A 55 -12.38 -0.23 7.96
C LEU A 55 -13.88 -0.05 8.30
N LEU A 56 -14.44 -1.01 9.02
CA LEU A 56 -15.83 -1.01 9.44
C LEU A 56 -15.94 -0.80 10.96
N GLU A 57 -16.83 0.09 11.36
CA GLU A 57 -17.20 0.30 12.76
C GLU A 57 -18.61 -0.21 13.01
N ALA A 58 -18.78 -1.07 14.01
CA ALA A 58 -20.09 -1.58 14.40
C ALA A 58 -20.93 -0.43 15.02
N THR A 59 -22.12 -0.19 14.50
CA THR A 59 -23.01 0.83 15.03
C THR A 59 -23.81 0.27 16.20
N THR A 60 -23.70 0.87 17.39
CA THR A 60 -24.31 0.46 18.67
C THR A 60 -25.85 0.44 18.66
N ASN A 61 -26.50 1.05 17.67
CA ASN A 61 -27.98 1.11 17.53
C ASN A 61 -28.52 0.02 16.59
N SER A 62 -27.91 -1.15 16.56
CA SER A 62 -28.38 -2.26 15.74
C SER A 62 -29.54 -2.98 16.43
N VAL A 63 -30.64 -3.16 15.70
CA VAL A 63 -31.71 -4.08 16.08
C VAL A 63 -31.12 -5.50 16.12
N PRO A 64 -31.39 -6.33 17.14
CA PRO A 64 -30.90 -7.71 17.19
C PRO A 64 -31.17 -8.43 15.86
N GLY A 65 -30.09 -8.93 15.21
CA GLY A 65 -30.16 -9.61 13.92
C GLY A 65 -29.94 -8.74 12.67
N LYS A 66 -29.71 -7.42 12.82
CA LYS A 66 -29.29 -6.53 11.72
C LYS A 66 -28.11 -5.67 12.19
N GLU A 67 -26.91 -6.22 12.14
CA GLU A 67 -25.71 -5.45 12.38
C GLU A 67 -25.55 -4.39 11.28
N ARG A 68 -25.52 -3.13 11.67
CA ARG A 68 -25.22 -2.00 10.78
C ARG A 68 -23.76 -1.61 10.99
N TYR A 69 -22.98 -1.71 9.94
CA TYR A 69 -21.60 -1.26 9.93
C TYR A 69 -21.51 0.12 9.28
N ARG A 70 -20.76 1.02 9.91
CA ARG A 70 -20.39 2.31 9.35
C ARG A 70 -19.01 2.17 8.69
N ARG A 71 -18.90 2.64 7.47
CA ARG A 71 -17.64 2.65 6.73
C ARG A 71 -16.77 3.80 7.22
N MET A 72 -15.61 3.49 7.76
CA MET A 72 -14.67 4.46 8.36
C MET A 72 -13.43 4.71 7.50
N GLY A 73 -13.36 4.12 6.30
CA GLY A 73 -12.28 4.29 5.36
C GLY A 73 -11.58 2.98 5.01
N VAL A 74 -10.27 3.04 4.80
CA VAL A 74 -9.41 1.94 4.38
C VAL A 74 -8.22 1.79 5.33
N HIS A 75 -7.77 0.56 5.54
CA HIS A 75 -6.52 0.26 6.25
C HIS A 75 -5.78 -0.89 5.58
N VAL A 76 -4.51 -1.04 5.91
CA VAL A 76 -3.66 -2.15 5.44
C VAL A 76 -3.42 -3.08 6.62
N PRO A 77 -4.21 -4.17 6.76
CA PRO A 77 -4.08 -5.11 7.89
C PRO A 77 -2.79 -5.92 7.82
N ARG A 78 -2.24 -6.12 6.63
CA ARG A 78 -0.99 -6.88 6.45
C ARG A 78 -0.29 -6.49 5.14
N ILE A 79 1.02 -6.73 5.13
CA ILE A 79 1.86 -6.72 3.94
C ILE A 79 2.14 -8.18 3.59
N THR A 80 1.99 -8.55 2.32
CA THR A 80 2.26 -9.90 1.83
C THR A 80 3.41 -9.88 0.86
N GLU A 81 4.21 -10.96 0.86
CA GLU A 81 5.20 -11.19 -0.17
C GLU A 81 4.54 -11.81 -1.41
N ASP A 82 4.99 -11.40 -2.58
CA ASP A 82 4.55 -11.99 -3.84
C ASP A 82 5.05 -13.45 -3.91
N PRO A 83 4.16 -14.43 -4.11
CA PRO A 83 4.54 -15.85 -4.19
C PRO A 83 5.27 -16.21 -5.48
N ALA A 84 5.40 -15.28 -6.43
CA ALA A 84 6.08 -15.53 -7.71
C ALA A 84 7.54 -15.96 -7.50
N SER A 85 7.97 -16.94 -8.29
CA SER A 85 9.34 -17.45 -8.22
C SER A 85 10.35 -16.38 -8.60
N PRO A 86 11.55 -16.34 -7.96
CA PRO A 86 12.64 -15.46 -8.35
C PRO A 86 13.06 -15.66 -9.80
N ARG A 87 13.57 -14.61 -10.42
CA ARG A 87 14.14 -14.65 -11.77
C ARG A 87 15.55 -15.22 -11.70
N LEU A 88 15.82 -16.30 -12.42
CA LEU A 88 17.16 -16.89 -12.53
C LEU A 88 17.93 -16.24 -13.67
N VAL A 89 19.15 -15.81 -13.40
CA VAL A 89 20.09 -15.23 -14.37
C VAL A 89 21.35 -16.07 -14.36
N HIS A 90 21.84 -16.45 -15.53
CA HIS A 90 23.07 -17.21 -15.65
C HIS A 90 24.26 -16.25 -15.56
N ASP A 91 24.97 -16.31 -14.43
CA ASP A 91 26.20 -15.57 -14.14
C ASP A 91 27.11 -16.43 -13.25
N PRO A 92 27.97 -17.25 -13.86
CA PRO A 92 28.87 -18.14 -13.12
C PRO A 92 29.95 -17.42 -12.31
N SER A 93 30.20 -16.13 -12.61
CA SER A 93 31.23 -15.34 -11.90
C SER A 93 30.72 -14.74 -10.60
N HIS A 94 29.41 -14.76 -10.38
CA HIS A 94 28.79 -14.15 -9.21
C HIS A 94 28.99 -15.00 -7.95
N PRO A 95 29.29 -14.40 -6.77
CA PRO A 95 29.54 -15.14 -5.51
C PRO A 95 28.34 -16.00 -5.05
N TYR A 96 27.12 -15.67 -5.47
CA TYR A 96 25.88 -16.39 -5.14
C TYR A 96 25.41 -17.33 -6.27
N ALA A 97 26.30 -17.64 -7.24
CA ALA A 97 25.98 -18.62 -8.27
C ALA A 97 25.80 -20.02 -7.66
N ASP A 98 24.83 -20.77 -8.13
CA ASP A 98 24.68 -22.20 -7.83
C ASP A 98 25.71 -23.04 -8.62
N GLU A 99 25.67 -24.36 -8.43
CA GLU A 99 26.56 -25.31 -9.15
C GLU A 99 26.36 -25.26 -10.68
N LYS A 100 25.24 -24.72 -11.15
CA LYS A 100 24.91 -24.59 -12.59
C LYS A 100 25.18 -23.17 -13.10
N GLY A 101 25.73 -22.27 -12.27
CA GLY A 101 26.03 -20.90 -12.62
C GLY A 101 24.82 -19.96 -12.65
N TYR A 102 23.72 -20.27 -11.97
CA TYR A 102 22.55 -19.39 -11.87
C TYR A 102 22.53 -18.63 -10.56
N VAL A 103 22.09 -17.37 -10.65
CA VAL A 103 21.84 -16.47 -9.52
C VAL A 103 20.36 -16.11 -9.49
N ALA A 104 19.77 -16.06 -8.30
CA ALA A 104 18.38 -15.68 -8.12
C ALA A 104 18.24 -14.19 -7.88
N TYR A 105 17.38 -13.52 -8.64
CA TYR A 105 17.00 -12.10 -8.45
C TYR A 105 15.51 -11.98 -8.17
N PRO A 106 15.07 -10.88 -7.54
CA PRO A 106 13.65 -10.61 -7.33
C PRO A 106 12.88 -10.60 -8.65
N ASN A 107 11.66 -11.14 -8.63
CA ASN A 107 10.74 -11.04 -9.76
C ASN A 107 9.97 -9.71 -9.70
N ILE A 108 10.68 -8.60 -9.89
CA ILE A 108 10.14 -7.25 -9.87
C ILE A 108 10.29 -6.64 -11.24
N ASN A 109 9.19 -6.08 -11.76
CA ASN A 109 9.18 -5.32 -13.00
C ASN A 109 9.12 -3.82 -12.70
N ILE A 110 10.20 -3.10 -13.03
CA ILE A 110 10.31 -1.65 -12.79
C ILE A 110 9.15 -0.88 -13.42
N ALA A 111 8.75 -1.21 -14.65
CA ALA A 111 7.67 -0.50 -15.33
C ALA A 111 6.34 -0.64 -14.58
N ASN A 112 6.03 -1.84 -14.09
CA ASN A 112 4.84 -2.07 -13.27
C ASN A 112 4.90 -1.32 -11.94
N GLU A 113 6.05 -1.32 -11.26
CA GLU A 113 6.22 -0.56 -10.03
C GLU A 113 6.11 0.95 -10.24
N MET A 114 6.62 1.48 -11.36
CA MET A 114 6.43 2.90 -11.72
C MET A 114 4.96 3.25 -11.98
N VAL A 115 4.21 2.39 -12.65
CA VAL A 115 2.75 2.59 -12.84
C VAL A 115 2.03 2.56 -11.49
N ASN A 116 2.38 1.63 -10.61
CA ASN A 116 1.84 1.55 -9.25
C ASN A 116 2.18 2.81 -8.44
N MET A 117 3.41 3.32 -8.56
CA MET A 117 3.85 4.57 -7.91
C MET A 117 3.02 5.77 -8.36
N ILE A 118 2.81 5.93 -9.68
CA ILE A 118 1.95 7.00 -10.21
C ILE A 118 0.53 6.86 -9.68
N THR A 119 -0.02 5.65 -9.67
CA THR A 119 -1.37 5.39 -9.17
C THR A 119 -1.51 5.73 -7.69
N ALA A 120 -0.57 5.29 -6.86
CA ALA A 120 -0.55 5.58 -5.43
C ALA A 120 -0.39 7.07 -5.13
N THR A 121 0.48 7.76 -5.88
CA THR A 121 0.66 9.22 -5.78
C THR A 121 -0.63 9.96 -6.11
N ARG A 122 -1.30 9.59 -7.21
CA ARG A 122 -2.58 10.21 -7.60
C ARG A 122 -3.68 9.96 -6.57
N ALA A 123 -3.75 8.76 -6.00
CA ALA A 123 -4.69 8.44 -4.95
C ALA A 123 -4.42 9.25 -3.66
N TYR A 124 -3.14 9.44 -3.30
CA TYR A 124 -2.74 10.30 -2.20
C TYR A 124 -3.14 11.76 -2.44
N GLU A 125 -2.81 12.33 -3.61
CA GLU A 125 -3.17 13.70 -4.00
C GLU A 125 -4.68 13.93 -3.99
N ALA A 126 -5.46 12.96 -4.47
CA ALA A 126 -6.93 13.00 -4.43
C ALA A 126 -7.45 13.05 -2.99
N SER A 127 -6.87 12.27 -2.08
CA SER A 127 -7.22 12.26 -0.66
C SER A 127 -6.89 13.60 0.01
N VAL A 128 -5.74 14.22 -0.30
CA VAL A 128 -5.34 15.56 0.17
C VAL A 128 -6.34 16.63 -0.33
N THR A 129 -6.72 16.55 -1.61
CA THR A 129 -7.69 17.48 -2.20
C THR A 129 -9.06 17.36 -1.54
N ALA A 130 -9.50 16.14 -1.26
CA ALA A 130 -10.76 15.87 -0.54
C ALA A 130 -10.76 16.48 0.87
N ILE A 131 -9.65 16.34 1.62
CA ILE A 131 -9.51 16.97 2.95
C ILE A 131 -9.57 18.49 2.85
N ASN A 132 -8.84 19.09 1.93
CA ASN A 132 -8.83 20.54 1.75
C ASN A 132 -10.22 21.07 1.37
N SER A 133 -10.95 20.38 0.52
CA SER A 133 -12.33 20.70 0.16
C SER A 133 -13.27 20.60 1.36
N ALA A 134 -13.16 19.53 2.15
CA ALA A 134 -13.96 19.36 3.36
C ALA A 134 -13.65 20.45 4.40
N LYS A 135 -12.36 20.82 4.57
CA LYS A 135 -11.93 21.93 5.43
C LYS A 135 -12.54 23.26 4.98
N SER A 136 -12.50 23.56 3.68
CA SER A 136 -13.07 24.77 3.13
C SER A 136 -14.58 24.85 3.34
N MET A 137 -15.30 23.73 3.15
CA MET A 137 -16.74 23.66 3.45
C MET A 137 -17.03 23.88 4.91
N ALA A 138 -16.22 23.30 5.83
CA ALA A 138 -16.36 23.49 7.26
C ALA A 138 -16.19 24.96 7.66
N MET A 139 -15.15 25.61 7.12
CA MET A 139 -14.89 27.03 7.39
C MET A 139 -16.03 27.94 6.90
N LYS A 140 -16.56 27.67 5.71
CA LYS A 140 -17.71 28.40 5.17
C LYS A 140 -18.97 28.19 6.01
N ALA A 141 -19.21 26.98 6.49
CA ALA A 141 -20.34 26.69 7.38
C ALA A 141 -20.23 27.49 8.72
N LEU A 142 -19.01 27.62 9.27
CA LEU A 142 -18.77 28.41 10.48
C LEU A 142 -18.92 29.91 10.23
N GLU A 143 -18.52 30.44 9.08
CA GLU A 143 -18.72 31.84 8.70
C GLU A 143 -20.23 32.18 8.65
N ILE A 144 -21.04 31.30 8.04
CA ILE A 144 -22.49 31.46 7.97
C ILE A 144 -23.14 31.42 9.39
N GLY A 145 -22.60 30.60 10.29
CA GLY A 145 -23.11 30.50 11.66
C GLY A 145 -22.72 31.67 12.60
N ARG A 146 -21.81 32.56 12.17
CA ARG A 146 -21.36 33.73 12.92
C ARG A 146 -22.06 35.04 12.53
N GLY A 147 -22.80 35.02 11.44
CA GLY A 147 -23.64 36.14 10.99
C GLY A 147 -25.04 36.07 11.56
#